data_9aa3189f1b2b0aa24b399ba3fae016f2
#
_entry.id   9aa3189f1b2b0aa24b399ba3fae016f2
#
_cell.length_a   1.000
_cell.length_b   1.000
_cell.length_c   1.000
_cell.angle_alpha   90.00
_cell.angle_beta   90.00
_cell.angle_gamma   90.00
#
_symmetry.space_group_name_H-M   'P 1'
#
loop_
_entity.id
_entity.type
_entity.pdbx_description
1 polymer ?
#
loop_
_entity_poly.entity_id
_entity_poly.type
_entity_poly.pdbx_seq_one_letter_code
_entity_poly.pdbx_strand_id
1 'polypeptide(L)'
;VSELTLTGEMIKEKQKQSYVGSVGKFLEAWLNEDNGFARILKKDFSNNNLILNYRCLDPSLVTRDVIDRSYCTLIMSGTLTPTFMYKDILGFNDAVEKVYENPFPKDNRLCLIVPETTTKFTRRNDMEYKKIAEACNKIVDKIPGNAALFFPSYDLRDKVYKSFYDICDKKMLIEKPNLSKDEKEKILEEFKLNKDKGAVLLAVSAGSFGEGV
;
A
#
# COMPACT_ATOMS: atom_id res chain seq x y z
N VAL A 1 31.49 10.69 9.23
CA VAL A 1 30.36 10.71 8.25
C VAL A 1 30.84 11.32 6.95
N SER A 2 31.48 12.48 6.98
CA SER A 2 31.97 13.21 5.79
C SER A 2 32.88 12.35 4.90
N GLU A 3 33.76 11.54 5.48
CA GLU A 3 34.63 10.61 4.74
C GLU A 3 33.81 9.55 3.97
N LEU A 4 32.74 9.02 4.57
CA LEU A 4 31.87 8.05 3.91
C LEU A 4 31.11 8.67 2.72
N THR A 5 30.68 9.92 2.87
CA THR A 5 30.02 10.66 1.79
C THR A 5 30.98 10.93 0.65
N LEU A 6 32.19 11.41 0.96
CA LEU A 6 33.23 11.68 -0.03
C LEU A 6 33.67 10.42 -0.80
N THR A 7 33.91 9.32 -0.06
CA THR A 7 34.23 8.02 -0.65
C THR A 7 33.08 7.53 -1.55
N GLY A 8 31.85 7.76 -1.11
CA GLY A 8 30.66 7.42 -1.86
C GLY A 8 30.56 8.17 -3.19
N GLU A 9 30.95 9.43 -3.25
CA GLU A 9 31.02 10.24 -4.47
C GLU A 9 32.11 9.73 -5.42
N MET A 10 33.29 9.46 -4.91
CA MET A 10 34.38 8.86 -5.72
C MET A 10 34.00 7.50 -6.33
N ILE A 11 33.20 6.69 -5.60
CA ILE A 11 32.67 5.43 -6.13
C ILE A 11 31.65 5.69 -7.24
N LYS A 12 30.80 6.73 -7.08
CA LYS A 12 29.79 7.08 -8.10
C LYS A 12 30.39 7.56 -9.42
N GLU A 13 31.57 8.12 -9.42
CA GLU A 13 32.29 8.46 -10.66
C GLU A 13 32.61 7.23 -11.50
N LYS A 14 32.78 6.06 -10.85
CA LYS A 14 33.12 4.79 -11.51
C LYS A 14 31.92 3.83 -11.64
N GLN A 15 30.91 3.99 -10.79
CA GLN A 15 29.75 3.11 -10.72
C GLN A 15 28.47 3.96 -10.56
N LYS A 16 27.34 3.50 -11.12
CA LYS A 16 26.05 4.22 -11.03
C LYS A 16 25.51 4.36 -9.59
N GLN A 17 25.90 3.47 -8.68
CA GLN A 17 25.41 3.42 -7.30
C GLN A 17 26.57 3.21 -6.30
N SER A 18 26.45 3.82 -5.12
CA SER A 18 27.38 3.63 -4.01
C SER A 18 26.60 3.37 -2.71
N TYR A 19 26.69 2.17 -2.16
CA TYR A 19 26.12 1.85 -0.86
C TYR A 19 26.81 2.63 0.27
N VAL A 20 28.12 2.83 0.18
CA VAL A 20 28.89 3.63 1.15
C VAL A 20 28.39 5.07 1.18
N GLY A 21 28.17 5.68 0.03
CA GLY A 21 27.58 7.02 -0.07
C GLY A 21 26.15 7.08 0.47
N SER A 22 25.36 6.04 0.29
CA SER A 22 24.00 5.98 0.84
C SER A 22 24.00 5.91 2.36
N VAL A 23 24.91 5.13 2.95
CA VAL A 23 25.11 5.07 4.41
C VAL A 23 25.62 6.41 4.94
N GLY A 24 26.60 7.03 4.26
CA GLY A 24 27.10 8.36 4.62
C GLY A 24 25.99 9.42 4.67
N LYS A 25 25.18 9.50 3.63
CA LYS A 25 24.03 10.42 3.55
C LYS A 25 22.96 10.15 4.63
N PHE A 26 22.69 8.87 4.90
CA PHE A 26 21.77 8.52 5.98
C PHE A 26 22.30 8.97 7.36
N LEU A 27 23.57 8.74 7.64
CA LEU A 27 24.17 9.15 8.91
C LEU A 27 24.27 10.68 9.03
N GLU A 28 24.52 11.38 7.95
CA GLU A 28 24.49 12.84 7.90
C GLU A 28 23.10 13.36 8.23
N ALA A 29 22.06 12.83 7.59
CA ALA A 29 20.68 13.15 7.91
C ALA A 29 20.30 12.79 9.35
N TRP A 30 20.78 11.64 9.86
CA TRP A 30 20.54 11.21 11.24
C TRP A 30 21.16 12.16 12.30
N LEU A 31 22.23 12.86 11.97
CA LEU A 31 22.89 13.81 12.86
C LEU A 31 22.30 15.23 12.80
N ASN A 32 21.40 15.50 11.84
CA ASN A 32 20.72 16.79 11.73
C ASN A 32 19.71 17.01 12.88
N GLU A 33 19.16 18.21 12.95
CA GLU A 33 18.12 18.56 13.91
C GLU A 33 16.83 17.78 13.67
N ASP A 34 16.07 17.55 14.75
CA ASP A 34 14.79 16.81 14.70
C ASP A 34 13.58 17.67 14.28
N ASN A 35 13.81 18.84 13.70
CA ASN A 35 12.72 19.72 13.28
C ASN A 35 11.88 19.06 12.18
N GLY A 36 10.68 18.58 12.54
CA GLY A 36 9.77 17.86 11.63
C GLY A 36 10.21 16.45 11.25
N PHE A 37 11.20 15.88 11.95
CA PHE A 37 11.67 14.51 11.76
C PHE A 37 11.63 13.71 13.06
N ALA A 38 11.54 12.39 12.97
CA ALA A 38 11.65 11.47 14.10
C ALA A 38 12.73 10.42 13.87
N ARG A 39 13.56 10.19 14.91
CA ARG A 39 14.51 9.09 14.97
C ARG A 39 13.86 7.89 15.62
N ILE A 40 13.74 6.80 14.90
CA ILE A 40 13.09 5.57 15.38
C ILE A 40 14.13 4.45 15.41
N LEU A 41 14.36 3.91 16.59
CA LEU A 41 15.17 2.73 16.82
C LEU A 41 14.26 1.51 16.95
N LYS A 42 14.46 0.53 16.09
CA LYS A 42 13.72 -0.74 16.11
C LYS A 42 14.70 -1.89 16.33
N LYS A 43 14.45 -2.71 17.34
CA LYS A 43 15.18 -3.98 17.53
C LYS A 43 14.34 -5.11 16.90
N ASP A 44 14.91 -5.77 15.93
CA ASP A 44 14.34 -7.00 15.36
C ASP A 44 14.86 -8.17 16.19
N PHE A 45 13.99 -8.72 17.03
CA PHE A 45 14.34 -9.82 17.92
C PHE A 45 14.52 -11.16 17.19
N SER A 46 14.01 -11.31 15.97
CA SER A 46 14.15 -12.53 15.19
C SER A 46 15.56 -12.70 14.62
N ASN A 47 16.17 -11.60 14.17
CA ASN A 47 17.48 -11.57 13.53
C ASN A 47 18.55 -10.86 14.38
N ASN A 48 18.20 -10.42 15.58
CA ASN A 48 19.04 -9.58 16.46
C ASN A 48 19.60 -8.32 15.76
N ASN A 49 18.89 -7.79 14.79
CA ASN A 49 19.28 -6.60 14.03
C ASN A 49 18.73 -5.33 14.68
N LEU A 50 19.51 -4.26 14.60
CA LEU A 50 19.08 -2.91 14.96
C LEU A 50 18.78 -2.13 13.68
N ILE A 51 17.55 -1.63 13.58
CA ILE A 51 17.08 -0.84 12.44
C ILE A 51 16.95 0.62 12.88
N LEU A 52 17.65 1.49 12.18
CA LEU A 52 17.57 2.94 12.36
C LEU A 52 16.68 3.52 11.28
N ASN A 53 15.65 4.31 11.65
CA ASN A 53 14.79 5.02 10.73
C ASN A 53 14.78 6.50 11.07
N TYR A 54 15.10 7.34 10.09
CA TYR A 54 14.91 8.79 10.16
C TYR A 54 13.71 9.15 9.31
N ARG A 55 12.60 9.51 9.95
CA ARG A 55 11.30 9.69 9.31
C ARG A 55 10.89 11.15 9.31
N CYS A 56 10.62 11.68 8.13
CA CYS A 56 9.97 12.98 7.99
C CYS A 56 8.52 12.87 8.47
N LEU A 57 8.12 13.77 9.37
CA LEU A 57 6.75 13.90 9.89
C LEU A 57 5.99 15.06 9.24
N ASP A 58 6.70 16.01 8.66
CA ASP A 58 6.14 17.14 7.95
C ASP A 58 6.65 17.14 6.50
N PRO A 59 5.86 16.62 5.55
CA PRO A 59 6.25 16.58 4.15
C PRO A 59 6.59 17.95 3.55
N SER A 60 6.01 19.04 4.07
CA SER A 60 6.26 20.41 3.56
C SER A 60 7.72 20.81 3.62
N LEU A 61 8.48 20.27 4.58
CA LEU A 61 9.92 20.54 4.73
C LEU A 61 10.75 20.07 3.52
N VAL A 62 10.25 19.06 2.81
CA VAL A 62 10.92 18.50 1.64
C VAL A 62 10.30 18.99 0.34
N THR A 63 8.98 19.15 0.30
CA THR A 63 8.25 19.48 -0.92
C THR A 63 8.28 20.96 -1.25
N ARG A 64 8.28 21.84 -0.23
CA ARG A 64 8.26 23.30 -0.44
C ARG A 64 9.45 23.79 -1.27
N ASP A 65 10.65 23.36 -0.97
CA ASP A 65 11.84 23.76 -1.72
C ASP A 65 11.76 23.34 -3.20
N VAL A 66 11.16 22.20 -3.50
CA VAL A 66 10.92 21.74 -4.87
C VAL A 66 9.84 22.60 -5.55
N ILE A 67 8.74 22.90 -4.84
CA ILE A 67 7.63 23.70 -5.34
C ILE A 67 8.12 25.12 -5.66
N ASP A 68 8.85 25.75 -4.73
CA ASP A 68 9.31 27.15 -4.84
C ASP A 68 10.34 27.34 -5.97
N ARG A 69 11.11 26.30 -6.28
CA ARG A 69 12.08 26.33 -7.40
C ARG A 69 11.47 25.92 -8.75
N SER A 70 10.27 25.41 -8.77
CA SER A 70 9.60 24.95 -9.98
C SER A 70 8.83 26.12 -10.62
N TYR A 71 8.90 26.22 -11.95
CA TYR A 71 8.07 27.18 -12.70
C TYR A 71 6.56 26.95 -12.49
N CYS A 72 6.17 25.67 -12.43
CA CYS A 72 4.81 25.22 -12.17
C CYS A 72 4.84 23.83 -11.55
N THR A 73 3.97 23.59 -10.58
CA THR A 73 3.79 22.28 -9.97
C THR A 73 2.32 21.85 -10.09
N LEU A 74 2.08 20.70 -10.69
CA LEU A 74 0.75 20.08 -10.79
C LEU A 74 0.74 18.79 -9.99
N ILE A 75 -0.21 18.69 -9.05
CA ILE A 75 -0.47 17.46 -8.29
C ILE A 75 -1.88 16.97 -8.64
N MET A 76 -1.98 15.69 -8.96
CA MET A 76 -3.25 15.06 -9.29
C MET A 76 -3.32 13.62 -8.80
N SER A 77 -4.49 13.23 -8.29
CA SER A 77 -4.80 11.87 -7.90
C SER A 77 -6.33 11.67 -7.85
N GLY A 78 -6.80 10.46 -8.06
CA GLY A 78 -8.20 10.10 -7.84
C GLY A 78 -8.64 10.13 -6.38
N THR A 79 -7.70 10.22 -5.43
CA THR A 79 -7.93 10.20 -3.98
C THR A 79 -7.43 11.45 -3.25
N LEU A 80 -7.16 12.54 -3.97
CA LEU A 80 -6.67 13.81 -3.42
C LEU A 80 -7.83 14.62 -2.78
N THR A 81 -8.49 14.04 -1.81
CA THR A 81 -9.68 14.61 -1.17
C THR A 81 -9.56 14.52 0.36
N PRO A 82 -9.76 15.63 1.09
CA PRO A 82 -10.03 16.99 0.61
C PRO A 82 -8.77 17.67 0.08
N THR A 83 -8.90 18.44 -1.00
CA THR A 83 -7.76 19.07 -1.69
C THR A 83 -6.98 20.04 -0.81
N PHE A 84 -7.67 20.85 0.01
CA PHE A 84 -7.05 21.82 0.92
C PHE A 84 -6.06 21.14 1.91
N MET A 85 -6.36 19.93 2.38
CA MET A 85 -5.47 19.20 3.28
C MET A 85 -4.13 18.89 2.60
N TYR A 86 -4.16 18.49 1.33
CA TYR A 86 -2.93 18.21 0.58
C TYR A 86 -2.17 19.48 0.24
N LYS A 87 -2.87 20.59 -0.03
CA LYS A 87 -2.26 21.91 -0.18
C LYS A 87 -1.43 22.27 1.06
N ASP A 88 -2.02 22.13 2.25
CA ASP A 88 -1.37 22.46 3.52
C ASP A 88 -0.20 21.52 3.82
N ILE A 89 -0.43 20.20 3.76
CA ILE A 89 0.59 19.17 4.08
C ILE A 89 1.80 19.26 3.14
N LEU A 90 1.59 19.59 1.87
CA LEU A 90 2.67 19.69 0.90
C LEU A 90 3.30 21.09 0.85
N GLY A 91 2.79 22.05 1.61
CA GLY A 91 3.38 23.38 1.77
C GLY A 91 3.16 24.31 0.58
N PHE A 92 2.07 24.19 -0.16
CA PHE A 92 1.68 25.16 -1.17
C PHE A 92 1.17 26.45 -0.50
N ASN A 93 1.82 27.57 -0.76
CA ASN A 93 1.36 28.87 -0.28
C ASN A 93 0.12 29.33 -1.05
N ASP A 94 0.16 29.17 -2.38
CA ASP A 94 -0.92 29.53 -3.27
C ASP A 94 -1.12 28.42 -4.33
N ALA A 95 -2.34 27.93 -4.44
CA ALA A 95 -2.67 26.88 -5.39
C ALA A 95 -4.13 26.98 -5.84
N VAL A 96 -4.37 26.71 -7.11
CA VAL A 96 -5.72 26.55 -7.65
C VAL A 96 -6.15 25.11 -7.42
N GLU A 97 -7.17 24.94 -6.59
CA GLU A 97 -7.75 23.64 -6.28
C GLU A 97 -8.90 23.32 -7.24
N LYS A 98 -8.90 22.11 -7.80
CA LYS A 98 -9.95 21.68 -8.72
C LYS A 98 -10.35 20.24 -8.42
N VAL A 99 -11.64 20.03 -8.26
CA VAL A 99 -12.25 18.70 -8.10
C VAL A 99 -13.10 18.42 -9.34
N TYR A 100 -12.91 17.25 -9.90
CA TYR A 100 -13.71 16.78 -11.03
C TYR A 100 -14.72 15.75 -10.54
N GLU A 101 -15.91 15.76 -11.13
CA GLU A 101 -16.90 14.73 -10.86
C GLU A 101 -16.41 13.37 -11.35
N ASN A 102 -16.82 12.32 -10.63
CA ASN A 102 -16.54 10.96 -11.03
C ASN A 102 -17.30 10.64 -12.33
N PRO A 103 -16.62 10.27 -13.43
CA PRO A 103 -17.28 9.95 -14.70
C PRO A 103 -18.12 8.66 -14.66
N PHE A 104 -17.91 7.82 -13.63
CA PHE A 104 -18.68 6.57 -13.50
C PHE A 104 -20.05 6.84 -12.86
N PRO A 105 -21.16 6.40 -13.49
CA PRO A 105 -22.49 6.59 -12.93
C PRO A 105 -22.62 5.96 -11.53
N LYS A 106 -23.25 6.71 -10.62
CA LYS A 106 -23.45 6.23 -9.23
C LYS A 106 -24.33 4.97 -9.19
N ASP A 107 -25.26 4.83 -10.10
CA ASP A 107 -26.18 3.70 -10.20
C ASP A 107 -25.49 2.38 -10.58
N ASN A 108 -24.28 2.46 -11.15
CA ASN A 108 -23.47 1.27 -11.45
C ASN A 108 -22.66 0.78 -10.23
N ARG A 109 -22.87 1.37 -9.05
CA ARG A 109 -22.15 1.01 -7.83
C ARG A 109 -23.12 0.69 -6.70
N LEU A 110 -23.09 -0.55 -6.23
CA LEU A 110 -23.78 -1.00 -5.02
C LEU A 110 -22.79 -1.15 -3.88
N CYS A 111 -22.95 -0.36 -2.81
CA CYS A 111 -22.17 -0.48 -1.59
C CYS A 111 -23.01 -1.12 -0.49
N LEU A 112 -22.56 -2.26 0.05
CA LEU A 112 -23.24 -2.99 1.10
C LEU A 112 -22.34 -3.10 2.32
N ILE A 113 -22.94 -3.11 3.51
CA ILE A 113 -22.26 -3.37 4.78
C ILE A 113 -22.86 -4.64 5.37
N VAL A 114 -22.01 -5.59 5.76
CA VAL A 114 -22.41 -6.84 6.44
C VAL A 114 -22.07 -6.69 7.93
N PRO A 115 -23.05 -6.40 8.80
CA PRO A 115 -22.80 -6.07 10.21
C PRO A 115 -22.51 -7.28 11.07
N GLU A 116 -22.76 -8.50 10.59
CA GLU A 116 -22.66 -9.76 11.33
C GLU A 116 -21.22 -10.20 11.59
N THR A 117 -20.26 -9.64 10.85
CA THR A 117 -18.84 -10.01 10.93
C THR A 117 -17.95 -8.83 11.28
N THR A 118 -16.76 -9.11 11.81
CA THR A 118 -15.78 -8.08 12.14
C THR A 118 -14.35 -8.56 11.97
N THR A 119 -13.48 -7.65 11.49
CA THR A 119 -12.03 -7.89 11.42
C THR A 119 -11.27 -7.32 12.63
N LYS A 120 -11.99 -6.81 13.64
CA LYS A 120 -11.40 -6.20 14.84
C LYS A 120 -10.49 -7.20 15.55
N PHE A 121 -9.25 -6.81 15.83
CA PHE A 121 -8.21 -7.70 16.37
C PHE A 121 -8.64 -8.45 17.63
N THR A 122 -9.31 -7.76 18.56
CA THR A 122 -9.76 -8.31 19.86
C THR A 122 -10.91 -9.33 19.74
N ARG A 123 -11.53 -9.45 18.56
CA ARG A 123 -12.63 -10.38 18.30
C ARG A 123 -12.27 -11.52 17.35
N ARG A 124 -10.99 -11.58 16.92
CA ARG A 124 -10.50 -12.61 16.01
C ARG A 124 -10.42 -13.96 16.70
N ASN A 125 -11.12 -14.94 16.16
CA ASN A 125 -11.09 -16.36 16.54
C ASN A 125 -11.60 -17.22 15.38
N ASP A 126 -11.48 -18.53 15.47
CA ASP A 126 -11.83 -19.44 14.38
C ASP A 126 -13.30 -19.38 13.99
N MET A 127 -14.20 -19.14 14.96
CA MET A 127 -15.63 -18.96 14.69
C MET A 127 -15.88 -17.69 13.84
N GLU A 128 -15.20 -16.59 14.16
CA GLU A 128 -15.32 -15.34 13.41
C GLU A 128 -14.73 -15.48 11.99
N TYR A 129 -13.59 -16.19 11.84
CA TYR A 129 -13.02 -16.46 10.51
C TYR A 129 -13.96 -17.31 9.64
N LYS A 130 -14.63 -18.29 10.23
CA LYS A 130 -15.63 -19.10 9.54
C LYS A 130 -16.85 -18.28 9.13
N LYS A 131 -17.37 -17.40 10.00
CA LYS A 131 -18.46 -16.47 9.66
C LYS A 131 -18.08 -15.55 8.49
N ILE A 132 -16.85 -14.99 8.51
CA ILE A 132 -16.36 -14.17 7.41
C ILE A 132 -16.30 -14.97 6.10
N ALA A 133 -15.78 -16.20 6.15
CA ALA A 133 -15.72 -17.11 5.00
C ALA A 133 -17.13 -17.40 4.43
N GLU A 134 -18.08 -17.71 5.28
CA GLU A 134 -19.48 -17.98 4.89
C GLU A 134 -20.13 -16.72 4.27
N ALA A 135 -19.91 -15.54 4.85
CA ALA A 135 -20.43 -14.28 4.32
C ALA A 135 -19.81 -13.97 2.94
N CYS A 136 -18.49 -14.13 2.80
CA CYS A 136 -17.79 -13.98 1.53
C CYS A 136 -18.34 -14.95 0.48
N ASN A 137 -18.54 -16.24 0.84
CA ASN A 137 -19.05 -17.23 -0.09
C ASN A 137 -20.46 -16.92 -0.57
N LYS A 138 -21.36 -16.50 0.34
CA LYS A 138 -22.72 -16.07 -0.03
C LYS A 138 -22.73 -14.95 -1.06
N ILE A 139 -21.79 -14.00 -0.97
CA ILE A 139 -21.67 -12.89 -1.92
C ILE A 139 -21.08 -13.40 -3.23
N VAL A 140 -19.94 -14.10 -3.16
CA VAL A 140 -19.22 -14.62 -4.34
C VAL A 140 -20.10 -15.53 -5.19
N ASP A 141 -20.93 -16.34 -4.56
CA ASP A 141 -21.86 -17.26 -5.23
C ASP A 141 -22.94 -16.54 -6.04
N LYS A 142 -23.31 -15.31 -5.66
CA LYS A 142 -24.26 -14.48 -6.39
C LYS A 142 -23.66 -13.66 -7.52
N ILE A 143 -22.34 -13.57 -7.60
CA ILE A 143 -21.63 -12.83 -8.65
C ILE A 143 -21.39 -13.77 -9.83
N PRO A 144 -21.89 -13.51 -11.04
CA PRO A 144 -21.69 -14.41 -12.17
C PRO A 144 -20.24 -14.45 -12.69
N GLY A 145 -19.49 -13.38 -12.50
CA GLY A 145 -18.11 -13.24 -12.95
C GLY A 145 -17.08 -13.34 -11.82
N ASN A 146 -16.00 -12.63 -11.99
CA ASN A 146 -14.89 -12.56 -11.04
C ASN A 146 -15.25 -11.75 -9.79
N ALA A 147 -14.66 -12.12 -8.65
CA ALA A 147 -14.73 -11.40 -7.39
C ALA A 147 -13.33 -11.19 -6.80
N ALA A 148 -13.10 -10.04 -6.17
CA ALA A 148 -11.87 -9.78 -5.41
C ALA A 148 -12.21 -9.56 -3.94
N LEU A 149 -11.55 -10.31 -3.05
CA LEU A 149 -11.70 -10.22 -1.61
C LEU A 149 -10.42 -9.60 -1.03
N PHE A 150 -10.54 -8.39 -0.48
CA PHE A 150 -9.43 -7.67 0.13
C PHE A 150 -9.46 -7.76 1.64
N PHE A 151 -8.36 -8.19 2.24
CA PHE A 151 -8.19 -8.36 3.67
C PHE A 151 -7.25 -7.31 4.26
N PRO A 152 -7.39 -6.94 5.54
CA PRO A 152 -6.48 -6.02 6.21
C PRO A 152 -5.04 -6.55 6.36
N SER A 153 -4.83 -7.86 6.35
CA SER A 153 -3.51 -8.50 6.48
C SER A 153 -3.48 -9.89 5.88
N TYR A 154 -2.29 -10.38 5.52
CA TYR A 154 -2.05 -11.74 5.06
C TYR A 154 -2.47 -12.80 6.10
N ASP A 155 -2.16 -12.57 7.39
CA ASP A 155 -2.55 -13.47 8.49
C ASP A 155 -4.08 -13.69 8.55
N LEU A 156 -4.86 -12.59 8.47
CA LEU A 156 -6.33 -12.70 8.48
C LEU A 156 -6.85 -13.40 7.23
N ARG A 157 -6.31 -13.07 6.06
CA ARG A 157 -6.65 -13.72 4.79
C ARG A 157 -6.41 -15.23 4.88
N ASP A 158 -5.25 -15.65 5.35
CA ASP A 158 -4.88 -17.07 5.40
C ASP A 158 -5.76 -17.85 6.40
N LYS A 159 -6.16 -17.23 7.50
CA LYS A 159 -7.09 -17.82 8.47
C LYS A 159 -8.49 -17.96 7.89
N VAL A 160 -9.01 -16.95 7.21
CA VAL A 160 -10.31 -17.02 6.54
C VAL A 160 -10.27 -18.00 5.35
N TYR A 161 -9.19 -18.00 4.59
CA TYR A 161 -9.00 -18.85 3.43
C TYR A 161 -9.20 -20.35 3.76
N LYS A 162 -8.73 -20.83 4.91
CA LYS A 162 -8.89 -22.23 5.32
C LYS A 162 -10.35 -22.70 5.28
N SER A 163 -11.27 -21.88 5.82
CA SER A 163 -12.69 -22.21 5.81
C SER A 163 -13.38 -21.84 4.49
N PHE A 164 -12.86 -20.84 3.78
CA PHE A 164 -13.40 -20.40 2.50
C PHE A 164 -13.09 -21.40 1.38
N TYR A 165 -11.93 -22.04 1.43
CA TYR A 165 -11.50 -23.03 0.45
C TYR A 165 -12.47 -24.22 0.36
N ASP A 166 -12.99 -24.67 1.47
CA ASP A 166 -13.87 -25.86 1.54
C ASP A 166 -15.30 -25.58 1.03
N ILE A 167 -15.70 -24.31 0.91
CA ILE A 167 -17.08 -23.92 0.60
C ILE A 167 -17.24 -23.15 -0.71
N CYS A 168 -16.15 -22.71 -1.32
CA CYS A 168 -16.20 -21.90 -2.55
C CYS A 168 -15.87 -22.75 -3.77
N ASP A 169 -16.79 -22.82 -4.73
CA ASP A 169 -16.63 -23.59 -5.96
C ASP A 169 -15.83 -22.89 -7.06
N LYS A 170 -15.60 -21.57 -6.91
CA LYS A 170 -14.85 -20.81 -7.92
C LYS A 170 -13.36 -21.00 -7.78
N LYS A 171 -12.65 -20.88 -8.89
CA LYS A 171 -11.19 -20.88 -8.92
C LYS A 171 -10.62 -19.77 -8.04
N MET A 172 -9.72 -20.09 -7.13
CA MET A 172 -9.09 -19.15 -6.23
C MET A 172 -7.69 -18.77 -6.69
N LEU A 173 -7.42 -17.47 -6.69
CA LEU A 173 -6.11 -16.88 -6.92
C LEU A 173 -5.69 -16.15 -5.65
N ILE A 174 -4.49 -16.45 -5.16
CA ILE A 174 -4.04 -15.97 -3.86
C ILE A 174 -2.83 -15.08 -4.05
N GLU A 175 -2.91 -13.84 -3.58
CA GLU A 175 -1.77 -12.95 -3.51
C GLU A 175 -0.71 -13.48 -2.54
N LYS A 176 0.55 -13.51 -2.95
CA LYS A 176 1.68 -13.79 -2.05
C LYS A 176 2.37 -12.50 -1.64
N PRO A 177 2.98 -12.43 -0.43
CA PRO A 177 3.84 -11.31 -0.07
C PRO A 177 5.01 -11.15 -1.06
N ASN A 178 5.40 -9.91 -1.35
CA ASN A 178 6.57 -9.58 -2.17
C ASN A 178 6.55 -10.16 -3.60
N LEU A 179 5.37 -10.19 -4.23
CA LEU A 179 5.26 -10.59 -5.64
C LEU A 179 6.15 -9.71 -6.53
N SER A 180 6.87 -10.33 -7.46
CA SER A 180 7.50 -9.64 -8.57
C SER A 180 6.43 -9.08 -9.52
N LYS A 181 6.85 -8.14 -10.38
CA LYS A 181 5.95 -7.55 -11.39
C LYS A 181 5.36 -8.62 -12.32
N ASP A 182 6.20 -9.57 -12.76
CA ASP A 182 5.79 -10.64 -13.67
C ASP A 182 4.80 -11.62 -13.01
N GLU A 183 4.99 -11.93 -11.73
CA GLU A 183 4.06 -12.77 -10.99
C GLU A 183 2.71 -12.07 -10.79
N LYS A 184 2.72 -10.76 -10.51
CA LYS A 184 1.50 -9.96 -10.42
C LYS A 184 0.74 -9.97 -11.76
N GLU A 185 1.42 -9.74 -12.88
CA GLU A 185 0.82 -9.77 -14.21
C GLU A 185 0.20 -11.13 -14.54
N LYS A 186 0.89 -12.23 -14.26
CA LYS A 186 0.36 -13.59 -14.46
C LYS A 186 -0.93 -13.85 -13.69
N ILE A 187 -0.98 -13.43 -12.43
CA ILE A 187 -2.21 -13.58 -11.60
C ILE A 187 -3.36 -12.74 -12.19
N LEU A 188 -3.08 -11.51 -12.64
CA LEU A 188 -4.08 -10.65 -13.26
C LEU A 188 -4.59 -11.19 -14.59
N GLU A 189 -3.72 -11.71 -15.43
CA GLU A 189 -4.10 -12.36 -16.69
C GLU A 189 -4.98 -13.58 -16.43
N GLU A 190 -4.57 -14.42 -15.50
CA GLU A 190 -5.35 -15.59 -15.10
C GLU A 190 -6.71 -15.20 -14.52
N PHE A 191 -6.78 -14.15 -13.73
CA PHE A 191 -8.03 -13.60 -13.21
C PHE A 191 -8.96 -13.12 -14.35
N LYS A 192 -8.42 -12.36 -15.31
CA LYS A 192 -9.17 -11.87 -16.47
C LYS A 192 -9.66 -12.99 -17.37
N LEU A 193 -8.86 -14.03 -17.60
CA LEU A 193 -9.22 -15.19 -18.41
C LEU A 193 -10.41 -15.99 -17.84
N ASN A 194 -10.61 -15.93 -16.52
CA ASN A 194 -11.71 -16.63 -15.86
C ASN A 194 -13.01 -15.80 -15.76
N LYS A 195 -13.13 -14.66 -16.42
CA LYS A 195 -14.28 -13.75 -16.30
C LYS A 195 -15.65 -14.41 -16.51
N ASP A 196 -15.74 -15.39 -17.41
CA ASP A 196 -17.01 -16.04 -17.77
C ASP A 196 -17.40 -17.15 -16.79
N LYS A 197 -16.42 -17.87 -16.23
CA LYS A 197 -16.63 -18.92 -15.23
C LYS A 197 -16.62 -18.38 -13.81
N GLY A 198 -15.99 -17.23 -13.64
CA GLY A 198 -15.74 -16.60 -12.36
C GLY A 198 -14.50 -17.16 -11.63
N ALA A 199 -13.69 -16.27 -11.12
CA ALA A 199 -12.59 -16.57 -10.19
C ALA A 199 -12.64 -15.64 -9.00
N VAL A 200 -12.02 -16.04 -7.88
CA VAL A 200 -11.91 -15.23 -6.67
C VAL A 200 -10.44 -14.90 -6.41
N LEU A 201 -10.12 -13.61 -6.44
CA LEU A 201 -8.81 -13.11 -6.02
C LEU A 201 -8.84 -12.81 -4.51
N LEU A 202 -8.02 -13.49 -3.72
CA LEU A 202 -7.82 -13.19 -2.30
C LEU A 202 -6.54 -12.36 -2.15
N ALA A 203 -6.71 -11.10 -1.82
CA ALA A 203 -5.64 -10.11 -1.76
C ALA A 203 -5.64 -9.33 -0.43
N VAL A 204 -4.63 -8.48 -0.23
CA VAL A 204 -4.50 -7.62 0.95
C VAL A 204 -4.60 -6.17 0.53
N SER A 205 -5.34 -5.35 1.30
CA SER A 205 -5.60 -3.94 0.95
C SER A 205 -4.33 -3.11 0.79
N ALA A 206 -3.27 -3.42 1.56
CA ALA A 206 -1.95 -2.79 1.45
C ALA A 206 -0.95 -3.64 0.63
N GLY A 207 -1.43 -4.65 -0.10
CA GLY A 207 -0.63 -5.55 -0.91
C GLY A 207 -0.46 -5.09 -2.35
N SER A 208 0.04 -6.01 -3.19
CA SER A 208 0.36 -5.72 -4.59
C SER A 208 -0.87 -5.40 -5.47
N PHE A 209 -2.05 -5.82 -5.06
CA PHE A 209 -3.31 -5.62 -5.78
C PHE A 209 -4.21 -4.54 -5.17
N GLY A 210 -3.77 -3.84 -4.13
CA GLY A 210 -4.55 -2.77 -3.49
C GLY A 210 -4.86 -1.60 -4.43
N GLU A 211 -4.05 -1.43 -5.48
CA GLU A 211 -4.28 -0.46 -6.55
C GLU A 211 -4.17 -1.16 -7.92
N GLY A 212 -5.12 -0.89 -8.80
CA GLY A 212 -5.05 -1.31 -10.20
C GLY A 212 -5.31 -2.81 -10.46
N VAL A 213 -6.43 -3.32 -9.95
CA VAL A 213 -7.00 -4.62 -10.36
C VAL A 213 -8.09 -4.42 -11.39
#